data_28946fbbf6a4abe2ee3ae4d5f885bcad
#
_entry.id   28946fbbf6a4abe2ee3ae4d5f885bcad
#
_cell.length_a   1.000
_cell.length_b   1.000
_cell.length_c   1.000
_cell.angle_alpha   90.00
_cell.angle_beta   90.00
_cell.angle_gamma   90.00
#
_symmetry.space_group_name_H-M   'P 1'
#
loop_
_entity.id
_entity.type
_entity.pdbx_description
1 polymer ?
#
loop_
_entity_poly.entity_id
_entity_poly.type
_entity_poly.pdbx_seq_one_letter_code
_entity_poly.pdbx_strand_id
1 'polypeptide(L)'
;MKKVMSIFAVFPLLFSFLLAGELSLGASIPLSDVKMVDISGKIISLNDVKMENGLLVNFSCNTCPWVVAWQDRYNALAEASNKNKIGFITINPNTRNREKIGEGLDDMRDFSNKYGHDFLYTVDKGAELATAFGATKTPHIYLFDGNGKLVYRGAIDDNARKPKKVKSTWLMDAIAAVGAGNNVSIKETRALGCSIKFAGK
;
A
#
# COMPACT_ATOMS: atom_id res chain seq x y z
N MET A 1 -50.67 -46.28 1.86
CA MET A 1 -49.57 -45.66 1.12
C MET A 1 -49.39 -44.20 1.63
N LYS A 2 -48.41 -43.95 2.50
CA LYS A 2 -48.12 -42.61 3.06
C LYS A 2 -47.11 -41.90 2.16
N LYS A 3 -47.46 -40.79 1.52
CA LYS A 3 -46.54 -39.94 0.75
C LYS A 3 -45.68 -39.14 1.72
N VAL A 4 -44.39 -39.35 1.72
CA VAL A 4 -43.38 -38.51 2.39
C VAL A 4 -43.08 -37.34 1.47
N MET A 5 -43.45 -36.13 1.93
CA MET A 5 -43.18 -34.88 1.22
C MET A 5 -41.87 -34.31 1.74
N SER A 6 -40.78 -34.48 0.98
CA SER A 6 -39.48 -33.87 1.28
C SER A 6 -39.51 -32.37 1.00
N ILE A 7 -39.42 -31.58 2.06
CA ILE A 7 -39.27 -30.13 1.98
C ILE A 7 -37.79 -29.83 1.79
N PHE A 8 -37.41 -29.41 0.59
CA PHE A 8 -36.08 -28.82 0.34
C PHE A 8 -36.06 -27.40 0.89
N ALA A 9 -35.40 -27.21 2.01
CA ALA A 9 -35.10 -25.86 2.52
C ALA A 9 -33.99 -25.24 1.68
N VAL A 10 -34.35 -24.30 0.81
CA VAL A 10 -33.39 -23.44 0.10
C VAL A 10 -32.90 -22.40 1.09
N PHE A 11 -31.66 -22.58 1.56
CA PHE A 11 -30.98 -21.59 2.39
C PHE A 11 -30.45 -20.48 1.48
N PRO A 12 -30.92 -19.23 1.59
CA PRO A 12 -30.38 -18.13 0.79
C PRO A 12 -28.96 -17.85 1.27
N LEU A 13 -27.96 -18.06 0.39
CA LEU A 13 -26.58 -17.63 0.59
C LEU A 13 -26.58 -16.09 0.56
N LEU A 14 -26.67 -15.47 1.73
CA LEU A 14 -26.46 -14.02 1.87
C LEU A 14 -25.01 -13.71 1.53
N PHE A 15 -24.77 -13.32 0.29
CA PHE A 15 -23.51 -12.74 -0.16
C PHE A 15 -23.44 -11.33 0.47
N SER A 16 -22.87 -11.24 1.67
CA SER A 16 -22.54 -9.95 2.28
C SER A 16 -21.48 -9.30 1.42
N PHE A 17 -21.86 -8.32 0.59
CA PHE A 17 -20.94 -7.35 0.05
C PHE A 17 -20.40 -6.56 1.24
N LEU A 18 -19.28 -7.01 1.80
CA LEU A 18 -18.46 -6.14 2.65
C LEU A 18 -17.98 -5.02 1.74
N LEU A 19 -18.49 -3.82 1.94
CA LEU A 19 -17.82 -2.60 1.54
C LEU A 19 -16.46 -2.66 2.23
N ALA A 20 -15.40 -2.93 1.46
CA ALA A 20 -14.05 -3.03 1.98
C ALA A 20 -13.70 -1.65 2.57
N GLY A 21 -13.83 -1.53 3.89
CA GLY A 21 -13.25 -0.43 4.65
C GLY A 21 -11.73 -0.50 4.58
N GLU A 22 -11.08 0.52 5.07
CA GLU A 22 -9.61 0.52 5.20
C GLU A 22 -9.14 -0.64 6.09
N LEU A 23 -8.06 -1.31 5.69
CA LEU A 23 -7.53 -2.50 6.36
C LEU A 23 -7.31 -2.24 7.86
N SER A 24 -7.89 -3.05 8.73
CA SER A 24 -7.81 -2.86 10.18
C SER A 24 -6.44 -3.21 10.75
N LEU A 25 -6.00 -2.50 11.78
CA LEU A 25 -4.79 -2.85 12.53
C LEU A 25 -4.86 -4.31 13.00
N GLY A 26 -3.74 -5.03 12.91
CA GLY A 26 -3.62 -6.45 13.21
C GLY A 26 -4.08 -7.38 12.08
N ALA A 27 -4.67 -6.87 11.00
CA ALA A 27 -5.02 -7.68 9.83
C ALA A 27 -3.75 -8.21 9.14
N SER A 28 -3.88 -9.37 8.49
CA SER A 28 -2.81 -9.94 7.67
C SER A 28 -2.69 -9.21 6.32
N ILE A 29 -1.52 -9.32 5.68
CA ILE A 29 -1.28 -8.79 4.34
C ILE A 29 -2.30 -9.40 3.38
N PRO A 30 -3.19 -8.62 2.77
CA PRO A 30 -4.16 -9.17 1.81
C PRO A 30 -3.50 -9.42 0.45
N LEU A 31 -3.95 -10.44 -0.27
CA LEU A 31 -3.53 -10.75 -1.63
C LEU A 31 -2.00 -10.78 -1.81
N SER A 32 -1.27 -11.30 -0.82
CA SER A 32 0.19 -11.25 -0.75
C SER A 32 0.92 -11.94 -1.91
N ASP A 33 0.25 -12.85 -2.63
CA ASP A 33 0.79 -13.61 -3.76
C ASP A 33 0.44 -13.01 -5.14
N VAL A 34 -0.38 -11.95 -5.19
CA VAL A 34 -0.74 -11.28 -6.46
C VAL A 34 0.52 -10.74 -7.12
N LYS A 35 0.71 -11.10 -8.39
CA LYS A 35 1.88 -10.72 -9.17
C LYS A 35 1.69 -9.35 -9.81
N MET A 36 2.68 -8.50 -9.60
CA MET A 36 2.77 -7.14 -10.15
C MET A 36 3.97 -7.03 -11.08
N VAL A 37 3.89 -6.15 -12.06
CA VAL A 37 5.03 -5.78 -12.91
C VAL A 37 5.73 -4.58 -12.30
N ASP A 38 7.01 -4.72 -11.99
CA ASP A 38 7.89 -3.63 -11.58
C ASP A 38 8.38 -2.81 -12.80
N ILE A 39 8.80 -1.57 -12.58
CA ILE A 39 9.35 -0.70 -13.64
C ILE A 39 10.55 -1.32 -14.38
N SER A 40 11.29 -2.23 -13.74
CA SER A 40 12.37 -3.01 -14.38
C SER A 40 11.89 -4.14 -15.29
N GLY A 41 10.58 -4.42 -15.31
CA GLY A 41 9.96 -5.56 -16.00
C GLY A 41 9.93 -6.86 -15.19
N LYS A 42 10.48 -6.90 -13.98
CA LYS A 42 10.36 -8.05 -13.09
C LYS A 42 8.92 -8.24 -12.63
N ILE A 43 8.54 -9.51 -12.46
CA ILE A 43 7.24 -9.88 -11.88
C ILE A 43 7.46 -10.26 -10.43
N ILE A 44 6.82 -9.56 -9.52
CA ILE A 44 6.97 -9.74 -8.06
C ILE A 44 5.63 -9.66 -7.34
N SER A 45 5.58 -10.21 -6.13
CA SER A 45 4.44 -10.14 -5.22
C SER A 45 4.87 -9.53 -3.88
N LEU A 46 3.93 -9.22 -3.00
CA LEU A 46 4.23 -8.72 -1.66
C LEU A 46 5.04 -9.74 -0.83
N ASN A 47 4.79 -11.03 -1.02
CA ASN A 47 5.55 -12.10 -0.37
C ASN A 47 7.01 -12.13 -0.82
N ASP A 48 7.29 -11.83 -2.10
CA ASP A 48 8.66 -11.80 -2.63
C ASP A 48 9.47 -10.61 -2.05
N VAL A 49 8.78 -9.56 -1.57
CA VAL A 49 9.40 -8.33 -1.05
C VAL A 49 9.51 -8.36 0.47
N LYS A 50 8.59 -9.02 1.17
CA LYS A 50 8.57 -9.09 2.64
C LYS A 50 9.90 -9.61 3.16
N MET A 51 10.48 -8.90 4.13
CA MET A 51 11.71 -9.29 4.83
C MET A 51 11.41 -9.82 6.25
N GLU A 52 12.47 -10.17 6.98
CA GLU A 52 12.40 -10.77 8.31
C GLU A 52 11.50 -9.99 9.26
N ASN A 53 11.68 -8.66 9.34
CA ASN A 53 10.96 -7.81 10.29
C ASN A 53 9.66 -7.22 9.73
N GLY A 54 9.36 -7.41 8.44
CA GLY A 54 8.08 -6.97 7.91
C GLY A 54 8.10 -6.46 6.47
N LEU A 55 7.06 -5.67 6.16
CA LEU A 55 6.82 -5.12 4.83
C LEU A 55 6.21 -3.71 4.95
N LEU A 56 6.80 -2.76 4.25
CA LEU A 56 6.25 -1.42 4.04
C LEU A 56 5.66 -1.32 2.63
N VAL A 57 4.36 -1.07 2.54
CA VAL A 57 3.64 -0.82 1.29
C VAL A 57 3.26 0.66 1.22
N ASN A 58 3.61 1.31 0.13
CA ASN A 58 3.24 2.69 -0.17
C ASN A 58 2.43 2.73 -1.47
N PHE A 59 1.12 2.94 -1.38
CA PHE A 59 0.33 3.26 -2.57
C PHE A 59 0.65 4.67 -3.04
N SER A 60 1.23 4.81 -4.22
CA SER A 60 1.75 6.06 -4.76
C SER A 60 1.38 6.23 -6.24
N CYS A 61 1.78 7.34 -6.85
CA CYS A 61 1.57 7.63 -8.26
C CYS A 61 2.51 8.73 -8.74
N ASN A 62 2.52 9.04 -10.05
CA ASN A 62 3.43 10.05 -10.60
C ASN A 62 2.85 11.46 -10.55
N THR A 63 1.53 11.60 -10.74
CA THR A 63 0.87 12.89 -11.04
C THR A 63 0.27 13.59 -9.82
N CYS A 64 0.31 12.97 -8.63
CA CYS A 64 -0.26 13.55 -7.43
C CYS A 64 0.68 14.60 -6.81
N PRO A 65 0.25 15.87 -6.61
CA PRO A 65 1.06 16.90 -5.95
C PRO A 65 1.50 16.54 -4.52
N TRP A 66 0.72 15.73 -3.81
CA TRP A 66 1.09 15.24 -2.48
C TRP A 66 2.23 14.21 -2.56
N VAL A 67 2.21 13.31 -3.55
CA VAL A 67 3.32 12.37 -3.79
C VAL A 67 4.59 13.16 -4.11
N VAL A 68 4.52 14.14 -5.02
CA VAL A 68 5.65 15.00 -5.37
C VAL A 68 6.19 15.75 -4.15
N ALA A 69 5.31 16.20 -3.25
CA ALA A 69 5.72 16.93 -2.05
C ALA A 69 6.48 16.08 -1.03
N TRP A 70 6.33 14.75 -1.05
CA TRP A 70 7.04 13.82 -0.17
C TRP A 70 8.19 13.07 -0.84
N GLN A 71 8.54 13.36 -2.10
CA GLN A 71 9.59 12.61 -2.82
C GLN A 71 10.95 12.61 -2.13
N ASP A 72 11.31 13.68 -1.46
CA ASP A 72 12.56 13.79 -0.70
C ASP A 72 12.65 12.86 0.53
N ARG A 73 11.54 12.19 0.91
CA ARG A 73 11.51 11.18 2.00
C ARG A 73 11.60 9.76 1.49
N TYR A 74 11.19 9.49 0.26
CA TYR A 74 11.01 8.13 -0.24
C TYR A 74 12.29 7.30 -0.19
N ASN A 75 13.42 7.83 -0.66
CA ASN A 75 14.71 7.14 -0.60
C ASN A 75 15.16 6.90 0.84
N ALA A 76 14.98 7.87 1.73
CA ALA A 76 15.29 7.71 3.16
C ALA A 76 14.40 6.65 3.85
N LEU A 77 13.13 6.52 3.45
CA LEU A 77 12.22 5.47 3.92
C LEU A 77 12.67 4.09 3.42
N ALA A 78 13.09 3.99 2.15
CA ALA A 78 13.61 2.75 1.58
C ALA A 78 14.89 2.31 2.30
N GLU A 79 15.84 3.21 2.52
CA GLU A 79 17.07 2.96 3.26
C GLU A 79 16.78 2.53 4.70
N ALA A 80 15.93 3.27 5.41
CA ALA A 80 15.56 2.94 6.79
C ALA A 80 14.85 1.58 6.88
N SER A 81 13.96 1.27 5.93
CA SER A 81 13.28 -0.03 5.86
C SER A 81 14.29 -1.16 5.68
N ASN A 82 15.18 -1.05 4.69
CA ASN A 82 16.20 -2.06 4.41
C ASN A 82 17.13 -2.28 5.62
N LYS A 83 17.62 -1.20 6.24
CA LYS A 83 18.46 -1.26 7.45
C LYS A 83 17.77 -2.00 8.60
N ASN A 84 16.45 -1.90 8.70
CA ASN A 84 15.63 -2.57 9.71
C ASN A 84 15.09 -3.94 9.24
N LYS A 85 15.58 -4.49 8.12
CA LYS A 85 15.11 -5.75 7.52
C LYS A 85 13.60 -5.78 7.25
N ILE A 86 13.06 -4.65 6.82
CA ILE A 86 11.69 -4.45 6.38
C ILE A 86 11.71 -4.28 4.87
N GLY A 87 10.99 -5.12 4.13
CA GLY A 87 10.84 -4.95 2.69
C GLY A 87 10.11 -3.64 2.37
N PHE A 88 10.50 -2.94 1.29
CA PHE A 88 9.81 -1.72 0.86
C PHE A 88 9.37 -1.84 -0.59
N ILE A 89 8.12 -1.50 -0.85
CA ILE A 89 7.52 -1.48 -2.18
C ILE A 89 6.60 -0.28 -2.35
N THR A 90 6.72 0.38 -3.48
CA THR A 90 5.79 1.41 -3.94
C THR A 90 4.90 0.84 -5.04
N ILE A 91 3.59 1.09 -4.96
CA ILE A 91 2.58 0.50 -5.83
C ILE A 91 1.73 1.60 -6.44
N ASN A 92 1.59 1.62 -7.77
CA ASN A 92 0.75 2.57 -8.49
C ASN A 92 -0.63 1.97 -8.81
N PRO A 93 -1.70 2.42 -8.12
CA PRO A 93 -3.05 1.90 -8.31
C PRO A 93 -3.90 2.71 -9.31
N ASN A 94 -3.37 3.77 -9.92
CA ASN A 94 -4.13 4.71 -10.76
C ASN A 94 -4.51 4.11 -12.12
N THR A 95 -5.40 3.13 -12.14
CA THR A 95 -5.79 2.38 -13.33
C THR A 95 -6.43 3.26 -14.41
N ARG A 96 -7.33 4.19 -14.04
CA ARG A 96 -8.02 5.06 -15.01
C ARG A 96 -7.09 5.99 -15.78
N ASN A 97 -6.00 6.40 -15.17
CA ASN A 97 -5.04 7.35 -15.73
C ASN A 97 -3.85 6.68 -16.42
N ARG A 98 -3.75 5.35 -16.35
CA ARG A 98 -2.54 4.61 -16.75
C ARG A 98 -2.11 4.86 -18.19
N GLU A 99 -3.06 4.89 -19.11
CA GLU A 99 -2.77 5.04 -20.55
C GLU A 99 -2.86 6.49 -21.06
N LYS A 100 -3.36 7.43 -20.24
CA LYS A 100 -3.75 8.75 -20.71
C LYS A 100 -3.06 9.93 -20.05
N ILE A 101 -2.54 9.80 -18.83
CA ILE A 101 -2.15 10.94 -17.99
C ILE A 101 -0.87 10.63 -17.17
N GLY A 102 0.21 10.18 -17.84
CA GLY A 102 1.53 10.09 -17.17
C GLY A 102 1.62 9.07 -16.03
N GLU A 103 0.84 7.98 -16.09
CA GLU A 103 0.84 6.90 -15.09
C GLU A 103 1.18 5.53 -15.73
N GLY A 104 1.62 5.52 -16.99
CA GLY A 104 2.09 4.33 -17.69
C GLY A 104 3.42 3.82 -17.13
N LEU A 105 3.82 2.62 -17.57
CA LEU A 105 5.05 2.01 -17.05
C LEU A 105 6.29 2.83 -17.41
N ASP A 106 6.33 3.43 -18.61
CA ASP A 106 7.43 4.30 -19.03
C ASP A 106 7.44 5.61 -18.23
N ASP A 107 6.27 6.22 -18.01
CA ASP A 107 6.14 7.40 -17.15
C ASP A 107 6.60 7.11 -15.71
N MET A 108 6.33 5.91 -15.19
CA MET A 108 6.80 5.47 -13.87
C MET A 108 8.32 5.32 -13.84
N ARG A 109 8.95 4.82 -14.92
CA ARG A 109 10.42 4.75 -15.04
C ARG A 109 11.03 6.15 -15.05
N ASP A 110 10.49 7.05 -15.85
CA ASP A 110 10.96 8.43 -15.94
C ASP A 110 10.82 9.16 -14.60
N PHE A 111 9.71 8.96 -13.92
CA PHE A 111 9.46 9.49 -12.58
C PHE A 111 10.47 8.93 -11.56
N SER A 112 10.70 7.62 -11.57
CA SER A 112 11.69 6.95 -10.72
C SER A 112 13.11 7.49 -10.97
N ASN A 113 13.52 7.59 -12.23
CA ASN A 113 14.82 8.14 -12.64
C ASN A 113 14.98 9.60 -12.20
N LYS A 114 13.96 10.42 -12.39
CA LYS A 114 13.95 11.83 -12.01
C LYS A 114 14.25 12.05 -10.52
N TYR A 115 13.74 11.18 -9.67
CA TYR A 115 13.89 11.30 -8.21
C TYR A 115 14.96 10.36 -7.63
N GLY A 116 15.66 9.61 -8.49
CA GLY A 116 16.71 8.67 -8.07
C GLY A 116 16.19 7.58 -7.15
N HIS A 117 15.02 7.00 -7.46
CA HIS A 117 14.46 5.94 -6.65
C HIS A 117 15.30 4.67 -6.74
N ASP A 118 15.70 4.14 -5.60
CA ASP A 118 16.40 2.86 -5.45
C ASP A 118 15.52 1.86 -4.68
N PHE A 119 14.29 1.68 -5.15
CA PHE A 119 13.31 0.77 -4.57
C PHE A 119 12.30 0.30 -5.63
N LEU A 120 11.56 -0.77 -5.31
CA LEU A 120 10.57 -1.36 -6.20
C LEU A 120 9.37 -0.43 -6.41
N TYR A 121 9.03 -0.20 -7.70
CA TYR A 121 7.86 0.59 -8.08
C TYR A 121 7.02 -0.19 -9.09
N THR A 122 5.88 -0.67 -8.64
CA THR A 122 5.05 -1.65 -9.35
C THR A 122 3.70 -1.11 -9.78
N VAL A 123 3.11 -1.79 -10.76
CA VAL A 123 1.76 -1.53 -11.25
C VAL A 123 0.77 -2.43 -10.53
N ASP A 124 -0.23 -1.83 -9.86
CA ASP A 124 -1.42 -2.53 -9.39
C ASP A 124 -2.45 -2.63 -10.51
N LYS A 125 -2.52 -3.77 -11.17
CA LYS A 125 -3.45 -4.00 -12.28
C LYS A 125 -4.89 -4.01 -11.76
N GLY A 126 -5.74 -3.16 -12.34
CA GLY A 126 -7.14 -3.07 -11.90
C GLY A 126 -7.34 -2.42 -10.51
N ALA A 127 -6.28 -1.93 -9.86
CA ALA A 127 -6.29 -1.46 -8.48
C ALA A 127 -6.80 -2.54 -7.49
N GLU A 128 -6.42 -3.79 -7.75
CA GLU A 128 -6.85 -4.96 -6.97
C GLU A 128 -6.30 -4.91 -5.55
N LEU A 129 -4.99 -4.66 -5.41
CA LEU A 129 -4.35 -4.51 -4.10
C LEU A 129 -4.86 -3.28 -3.36
N ALA A 130 -4.95 -2.11 -4.03
CA ALA A 130 -5.48 -0.92 -3.40
C ALA A 130 -6.90 -1.15 -2.85
N THR A 131 -7.73 -1.88 -3.59
CA THR A 131 -9.09 -2.25 -3.15
C THR A 131 -9.05 -3.18 -1.94
N ALA A 132 -8.21 -4.21 -1.95
CA ALA A 132 -8.09 -5.17 -0.84
C ALA A 132 -7.53 -4.53 0.45
N PHE A 133 -6.64 -3.53 0.31
CA PHE A 133 -6.13 -2.74 1.45
C PHE A 133 -7.12 -1.65 1.91
N GLY A 134 -8.15 -1.36 1.14
CA GLY A 134 -9.02 -0.21 1.36
C GLY A 134 -8.28 1.12 1.19
N ALA A 135 -7.21 1.13 0.39
CA ALA A 135 -6.44 2.34 0.11
C ALA A 135 -7.26 3.29 -0.76
N THR A 136 -7.33 4.56 -0.38
CA THR A 136 -8.15 5.58 -1.04
C THR A 136 -7.36 6.78 -1.52
N LYS A 137 -6.10 6.90 -1.09
CA LYS A 137 -5.22 8.06 -1.35
C LYS A 137 -3.89 7.62 -1.96
N THR A 138 -3.18 8.57 -2.56
CA THR A 138 -1.76 8.49 -2.89
C THR A 138 -1.07 9.77 -2.40
N PRO A 139 -0.03 9.65 -1.51
CA PRO A 139 0.44 8.42 -0.89
C PRO A 139 -0.52 7.87 0.18
N HIS A 140 -0.48 6.55 0.42
CA HIS A 140 -1.15 5.88 1.52
C HIS A 140 -0.27 4.72 2.00
N ILE A 141 0.10 4.75 3.26
CA ILE A 141 1.11 3.88 3.86
C ILE A 141 0.47 2.74 4.65
N TYR A 142 1.06 1.55 4.53
CA TYR A 142 0.74 0.37 5.34
C TYR A 142 2.03 -0.34 5.73
N LEU A 143 2.32 -0.43 7.03
CA LEU A 143 3.48 -1.14 7.57
C LEU A 143 3.02 -2.39 8.32
N PHE A 144 3.55 -3.52 7.92
CA PHE A 144 3.32 -4.83 8.54
C PHE A 144 4.57 -5.28 9.29
N ASP A 145 4.39 -5.96 10.41
CA ASP A 145 5.46 -6.58 11.17
C ASP A 145 5.98 -7.90 10.54
N GLY A 146 6.96 -8.54 11.19
CA GLY A 146 7.53 -9.81 10.76
C GLY A 146 6.52 -10.95 10.63
N ASN A 147 5.43 -10.90 11.40
CA ASN A 147 4.31 -11.85 11.33
C ASN A 147 3.30 -11.50 10.23
N GLY A 148 3.55 -10.44 9.46
CA GLY A 148 2.65 -9.95 8.42
C GLY A 148 1.38 -9.31 8.97
N LYS A 149 1.41 -8.76 10.19
CA LYS A 149 0.30 -8.05 10.81
C LYS A 149 0.44 -6.55 10.65
N LEU A 150 -0.64 -5.86 10.27
CA LEU A 150 -0.65 -4.41 10.09
C LEU A 150 -0.43 -3.72 11.44
N VAL A 151 0.64 -2.95 11.56
CA VAL A 151 1.04 -2.25 12.79
C VAL A 151 1.03 -0.72 12.65
N TYR A 152 1.04 -0.21 11.41
CA TYR A 152 0.87 1.21 11.12
C TYR A 152 0.19 1.42 9.77
N ARG A 153 -0.70 2.45 9.70
CA ARG A 153 -1.26 2.96 8.44
C ARG A 153 -1.45 4.47 8.48
N GLY A 154 -1.41 5.13 7.32
CA GLY A 154 -1.69 6.56 7.21
C GLY A 154 -0.71 7.36 6.38
N ALA A 155 -0.20 8.48 6.92
CA ALA A 155 0.72 9.41 6.29
C ALA A 155 2.20 9.08 6.58
N ILE A 156 3.12 9.74 5.88
CA ILE A 156 4.56 9.63 6.10
C ILE A 156 4.98 10.45 7.32
N ASP A 157 4.61 11.73 7.33
CA ASP A 157 4.91 12.68 8.39
C ASP A 157 3.80 13.76 8.46
N ASP A 158 3.94 14.74 9.35
CA ASP A 158 2.96 15.80 9.55
C ASP A 158 3.10 16.99 8.57
N ASN A 159 4.10 16.98 7.66
CA ASN A 159 4.33 18.13 6.77
C ASN A 159 4.94 17.79 5.42
N ALA A 160 4.12 17.38 4.45
CA ALA A 160 4.55 17.05 3.11
C ALA A 160 5.36 18.15 2.41
N ARG A 161 4.93 19.40 2.54
CA ARG A 161 5.45 20.52 1.73
C ARG A 161 6.67 21.21 2.33
N LYS A 162 6.91 21.09 3.62
CA LYS A 162 7.97 21.81 4.33
C LYS A 162 8.76 20.83 5.21
N PRO A 163 9.75 20.09 4.64
CA PRO A 163 10.54 19.09 5.36
C PRO A 163 11.15 19.60 6.66
N LYS A 164 11.68 20.84 6.63
CA LYS A 164 12.27 21.51 7.79
C LYS A 164 11.27 21.89 8.89
N LYS A 165 9.97 21.74 8.65
CA LYS A 165 8.89 22.03 9.61
C LYS A 165 8.18 20.75 10.08
N VAL A 166 8.69 19.59 9.72
CA VAL A 166 8.21 18.29 10.26
C VAL A 166 8.47 18.26 11.75
N LYS A 167 7.43 17.95 12.52
CA LYS A 167 7.47 17.80 13.99
C LYS A 167 7.23 16.35 14.41
N SER A 168 6.57 15.57 13.56
CA SER A 168 6.20 14.18 13.82
C SER A 168 6.61 13.31 12.64
N THR A 169 7.52 12.39 12.88
CA THR A 169 8.12 11.47 11.88
C THR A 169 7.45 10.08 11.94
N TRP A 170 6.12 10.06 12.00
CA TRP A 170 5.31 8.88 12.35
C TRP A 170 5.75 7.58 11.69
N LEU A 171 5.94 7.59 10.36
CA LEU A 171 6.35 6.39 9.63
C LEU A 171 7.80 5.98 9.95
N MET A 172 8.71 6.94 10.03
CA MET A 172 10.11 6.66 10.37
C MET A 172 10.22 6.05 11.77
N ASP A 173 9.46 6.59 12.74
CA ASP A 173 9.39 6.07 14.12
C ASP A 173 8.78 4.68 14.14
N ALA A 174 7.75 4.42 13.32
CA ALA A 174 7.13 3.10 13.19
C ALA A 174 8.11 2.06 12.59
N ILE A 175 8.88 2.42 11.55
CA ILE A 175 9.93 1.57 10.95
C ILE A 175 10.99 1.21 12.02
N ALA A 176 11.47 2.20 12.79
CA ALA A 176 12.45 1.98 13.82
C ALA A 176 11.91 1.07 14.94
N ALA A 177 10.66 1.27 15.36
CA ALA A 177 10.02 0.44 16.38
C ALA A 177 9.91 -1.03 15.92
N VAL A 178 9.42 -1.26 14.70
CA VAL A 178 9.28 -2.61 14.11
C VAL A 178 10.63 -3.28 13.95
N GLY A 179 11.65 -2.55 13.46
CA GLY A 179 13.01 -3.08 13.32
C GLY A 179 13.66 -3.49 14.64
N ALA A 180 13.29 -2.81 15.73
CA ALA A 180 13.75 -3.13 17.09
C ALA A 180 12.88 -4.18 17.80
N GLY A 181 11.84 -4.71 17.16
CA GLY A 181 10.88 -5.64 17.78
C GLY A 181 9.96 -4.99 18.82
N ASN A 182 9.82 -3.67 18.80
CA ASN A 182 9.00 -2.89 19.70
C ASN A 182 7.60 -2.60 19.12
N ASN A 183 6.66 -2.29 20.02
CA ASN A 183 5.34 -1.82 19.59
C ASN A 183 5.42 -0.41 18.98
N VAL A 184 4.67 -0.21 17.90
CA VAL A 184 4.49 1.11 17.28
C VAL A 184 3.60 1.97 18.20
N SER A 185 4.08 3.15 18.58
CA SER A 185 3.37 4.05 19.51
C SER A 185 2.15 4.69 18.84
N ILE A 186 2.34 5.31 17.66
CA ILE A 186 1.26 5.88 16.86
C ILE A 186 1.01 4.91 15.71
N LYS A 187 -0.08 4.16 15.81
CA LYS A 187 -0.42 3.08 14.87
C LYS A 187 -1.21 3.54 13.66
N GLU A 188 -1.85 4.71 13.77
CA GLU A 188 -2.73 5.22 12.74
C GLU A 188 -2.67 6.75 12.66
N THR A 189 -2.60 7.26 11.43
CA THR A 189 -2.72 8.69 11.13
C THR A 189 -3.62 8.88 9.90
N ARG A 190 -4.11 10.10 9.70
CA ARG A 190 -4.90 10.38 8.50
C ARG A 190 -4.02 10.38 7.25
N ALA A 191 -4.33 9.53 6.27
CA ALA A 191 -3.70 9.59 4.97
C ALA A 191 -3.99 10.91 4.27
N LEU A 192 -2.93 11.62 3.87
CA LEU A 192 -3.00 12.90 3.15
C LEU A 192 -2.55 12.69 1.71
N GLY A 193 -3.45 12.86 0.77
CA GLY A 193 -3.14 12.58 -0.63
C GLY A 193 -4.31 12.82 -1.58
N CYS A 194 -4.03 12.67 -2.88
CA CYS A 194 -5.05 12.65 -3.92
C CYS A 194 -5.84 11.33 -3.87
N SER A 195 -7.10 11.36 -4.27
CA SER A 195 -7.88 10.13 -4.38
C SER A 195 -7.32 9.22 -5.48
N ILE A 196 -7.22 7.91 -5.20
CA ILE A 196 -6.87 6.90 -6.19
C ILE A 196 -7.86 6.95 -7.36
N LYS A 197 -7.36 6.79 -8.57
CA LYS A 197 -8.15 6.85 -9.82
C LYS A 197 -8.51 5.42 -10.25
N PHE A 198 -9.51 4.85 -9.57
CA PHE A 198 -10.07 3.54 -9.93
C PHE A 198 -10.71 3.56 -11.31
N ALA A 199 -10.72 2.42 -12.02
CA ALA A 199 -11.48 2.26 -13.25
C ALA A 199 -12.98 2.32 -12.96
N GLY A 200 -13.77 2.93 -13.86
CA GLY A 200 -15.23 2.93 -13.76
C GLY A 200 -15.85 3.83 -12.67
N LYS A 201 -15.07 4.73 -12.05
CA LYS A 201 -15.60 5.74 -11.12
C LYS A 201 -15.39 7.15 -11.65
#